data_913b882e223d46c35b7d5aaf0fe2d6f7
#
_entry.id   913b882e223d46c35b7d5aaf0fe2d6f7
#
_cell.length_a   1.000
_cell.length_b   1.000
_cell.length_c   1.000
_cell.angle_alpha   90.00
_cell.angle_beta   90.00
_cell.angle_gamma   90.00
#
_symmetry.space_group_name_H-M   'P 1'
#
loop_
_entity.id
_entity.type
_entity.pdbx_description
1 polymer ?
#
loop_
_entity_poly.entity_id
_entity_poly.type
_entity_poly.pdbx_seq_one_letter_code
_entity_poly.pdbx_strand_id
1 'polypeptide(L)'
;MVEQYLELCLRLGRHVDGLVDGYYGPAEIAARVHSEELREPAALAEDAASLLGSLDDNAWLRAQLLGLETVARRLAGEEIPYEDEVERCYGVRPEWTPEESFEAAHSKLDELLPGDGPLAERYQAWREGEALQGEAMATVFQVVTEDFRSRTASLFELPEGESVEVDYVSDEPWTAFNYYQGGLRSRIAVNSDLPMTPDILAMLVAHEAYPGHHTEHAWKEQLLVREGGRLEESALMVGTPSSLISEGIAELASEILLGDEEERVTAAHVEGTGVRYDPDLSRAVKEARQPVAYVPVNVALLIHTRGGSEEEAFEYSMRWGLSSRRRAKQSIRFVTDPVWRSYITTYTAGYELCRDFVDGDPARFKRLLTEQLTPADLAR
;
A
#
# COMPACT_ATOMS: atom_id res chain seq x y z
N MET A 1 5.46 25.50 -13.39
CA MET A 1 5.79 24.05 -13.35
C MET A 1 5.06 23.34 -12.22
N VAL A 2 5.36 23.56 -10.93
CA VAL A 2 4.70 22.87 -9.81
C VAL A 2 3.19 23.07 -9.79
N GLU A 3 2.70 24.31 -9.96
CA GLU A 3 1.26 24.57 -10.04
C GLU A 3 0.58 23.78 -11.18
N GLN A 4 1.21 23.72 -12.35
CA GLN A 4 0.69 22.95 -13.50
C GLN A 4 0.68 21.43 -13.22
N TYR A 5 1.67 20.93 -12.47
CA TYR A 5 1.70 19.55 -11.99
C TYR A 5 0.50 19.26 -11.06
N LEU A 6 0.27 20.12 -10.07
CA LEU A 6 -0.87 19.97 -9.14
C LEU A 6 -2.23 20.05 -9.89
N GLU A 7 -2.35 20.98 -10.85
CA GLU A 7 -3.55 21.03 -11.71
C GLU A 7 -3.74 19.74 -12.51
N LEU A 8 -2.67 19.18 -13.07
CA LEU A 8 -2.73 17.91 -13.80
C LEU A 8 -3.18 16.75 -12.89
N CYS A 9 -2.62 16.64 -11.69
CA CYS A 9 -3.03 15.66 -10.69
C CYS A 9 -4.54 15.75 -10.41
N LEU A 10 -5.00 16.95 -10.07
CA LEU A 10 -6.40 17.18 -9.72
C LEU A 10 -7.35 16.97 -10.92
N ARG A 11 -6.94 17.35 -12.15
CA ARG A 11 -7.73 17.10 -13.37
C ARG A 11 -7.86 15.61 -13.65
N LEU A 12 -6.79 14.83 -13.50
CA LEU A 12 -6.83 13.38 -13.64
C LEU A 12 -7.73 12.73 -12.57
N GLY A 13 -7.68 13.21 -11.34
CA GLY A 13 -8.54 12.75 -10.25
C GLY A 13 -10.05 12.96 -10.51
N ARG A 14 -10.43 13.84 -11.42
CA ARG A 14 -11.86 14.01 -11.82
C ARG A 14 -12.37 12.92 -12.77
N HIS A 15 -11.48 12.12 -13.35
CA HIS A 15 -11.84 10.99 -14.21
C HIS A 15 -11.98 9.68 -13.44
N VAL A 16 -11.25 9.53 -12.33
CA VAL A 16 -11.20 8.29 -11.57
C VAL A 16 -11.22 8.61 -10.08
N ASP A 17 -12.21 8.08 -9.41
CA ASP A 17 -12.31 8.17 -7.97
C ASP A 17 -11.15 7.40 -7.30
N GLY A 18 -10.48 8.01 -6.31
CA GLY A 18 -9.33 7.46 -5.62
C GLY A 18 -7.99 7.59 -6.37
N LEU A 19 -7.93 8.17 -7.58
CA LEU A 19 -6.64 8.42 -8.25
C LEU A 19 -5.81 9.47 -7.53
N VAL A 20 -6.47 10.50 -6.96
CA VAL A 20 -5.91 11.40 -5.95
C VAL A 20 -6.25 10.81 -4.59
N ASP A 21 -5.29 10.15 -4.00
CA ASP A 21 -5.43 9.54 -2.67
C ASP A 21 -5.54 10.58 -1.56
N GLY A 22 -4.81 11.69 -1.71
CA GLY A 22 -4.88 12.84 -0.83
C GLY A 22 -4.40 14.13 -1.49
N TYR A 23 -5.02 15.24 -1.09
CA TYR A 23 -4.58 16.57 -1.51
C TYR A 23 -4.67 17.56 -0.34
N TYR A 24 -3.53 18.12 0.03
CA TYR A 24 -3.40 19.14 1.07
C TYR A 24 -2.64 20.38 0.61
N GLY A 25 -2.60 20.58 -0.72
CA GLY A 25 -2.02 21.75 -1.37
C GLY A 25 -2.93 23.00 -1.34
N PRO A 26 -2.56 24.04 -2.09
CA PRO A 26 -3.32 25.30 -2.14
C PRO A 26 -4.79 25.08 -2.55
N ALA A 27 -5.73 25.49 -1.69
CA ALA A 27 -7.17 25.30 -1.92
C ALA A 27 -7.68 26.03 -3.17
N GLU A 28 -7.06 27.14 -3.56
CA GLU A 28 -7.39 27.89 -4.77
C GLU A 28 -7.11 27.09 -6.06
N ILE A 29 -6.09 26.23 -6.07
CA ILE A 29 -5.83 25.34 -7.22
C ILE A 29 -6.95 24.30 -7.33
N ALA A 30 -7.30 23.66 -6.22
CA ALA A 30 -8.38 22.68 -6.18
C ALA A 30 -9.73 23.31 -6.59
N ALA A 31 -10.06 24.51 -6.08
CA ALA A 31 -11.27 25.22 -6.43
C ALA A 31 -11.32 25.59 -7.92
N ARG A 32 -10.21 26.04 -8.48
CA ARG A 32 -10.09 26.36 -9.91
C ARG A 32 -10.35 25.12 -10.77
N VAL A 33 -9.63 24.02 -10.51
CA VAL A 33 -9.79 22.78 -11.28
C VAL A 33 -11.19 22.20 -11.13
N HIS A 34 -11.80 22.30 -9.94
CA HIS A 34 -13.17 21.84 -9.74
C HIS A 34 -14.19 22.62 -10.56
N SER A 35 -13.96 23.92 -10.80
CA SER A 35 -14.85 24.81 -11.57
C SER A 35 -14.66 24.74 -13.08
N GLU A 36 -13.59 24.14 -13.57
CA GLU A 36 -13.31 23.96 -14.99
C GLU A 36 -14.28 22.95 -15.65
N GLU A 37 -14.48 23.04 -16.96
CA GLU A 37 -15.05 21.96 -17.75
C GLU A 37 -14.13 20.71 -17.63
N LEU A 38 -14.74 19.52 -17.68
CA LEU A 38 -13.97 18.29 -17.63
C LEU A 38 -13.09 18.19 -18.89
N ARG A 39 -11.78 18.14 -18.68
CA ARG A 39 -10.79 18.11 -19.75
C ARG A 39 -10.58 16.66 -20.20
N GLU A 40 -10.60 16.42 -21.51
CA GLU A 40 -10.44 15.07 -22.08
C GLU A 40 -9.09 14.43 -21.70
N PRO A 41 -9.05 13.12 -21.42
CA PRO A 41 -7.82 12.42 -21.02
C PRO A 41 -6.68 12.55 -22.02
N ALA A 42 -6.97 12.55 -23.34
CA ALA A 42 -5.96 12.75 -24.37
C ALA A 42 -5.28 14.13 -24.25
N ALA A 43 -6.03 15.19 -23.94
CA ALA A 43 -5.47 16.52 -23.71
C ALA A 43 -4.63 16.57 -22.40
N LEU A 44 -5.01 15.79 -21.38
CA LEU A 44 -4.20 15.67 -20.16
C LEU A 44 -2.88 14.91 -20.40
N ALA A 45 -2.89 13.93 -21.31
CA ALA A 45 -1.66 13.26 -21.74
C ALA A 45 -0.71 14.21 -22.48
N GLU A 46 -1.25 15.08 -23.34
CA GLU A 46 -0.47 16.14 -24.03
C GLU A 46 0.10 17.15 -23.03
N ASP A 47 -0.69 17.55 -22.01
CA ASP A 47 -0.22 18.42 -20.93
C ASP A 47 0.94 17.79 -20.16
N ALA A 48 0.81 16.52 -19.77
CA ALA A 48 1.87 15.77 -19.08
C ALA A 48 3.14 15.68 -19.92
N ALA A 49 3.01 15.34 -21.22
CA ALA A 49 4.14 15.29 -22.16
C ALA A 49 4.82 16.66 -22.32
N SER A 50 4.03 17.75 -22.39
CA SER A 50 4.56 19.11 -22.47
C SER A 50 5.34 19.50 -21.21
N LEU A 51 4.83 19.13 -20.01
CA LEU A 51 5.53 19.35 -18.75
C LEU A 51 6.84 18.55 -18.69
N LEU A 52 6.83 17.28 -19.10
CA LEU A 52 8.03 16.45 -19.21
C LEU A 52 9.08 17.04 -20.15
N GLY A 53 8.65 17.60 -21.30
CA GLY A 53 9.52 18.23 -22.29
C GLY A 53 10.13 19.57 -21.83
N SER A 54 9.47 20.25 -20.90
CA SER A 54 9.91 21.55 -20.36
C SER A 54 10.63 21.43 -19.01
N LEU A 55 10.74 20.21 -18.47
CA LEU A 55 11.32 19.98 -17.16
C LEU A 55 12.84 19.97 -17.24
N ASP A 56 13.47 20.83 -16.42
CA ASP A 56 14.90 20.84 -16.17
C ASP A 56 15.33 19.61 -15.32
N ASP A 57 16.39 19.71 -14.58
CA ASP A 57 17.02 18.61 -13.83
C ASP A 57 16.28 18.31 -12.49
N ASN A 58 15.03 17.81 -12.57
CA ASN A 58 14.28 17.32 -11.43
C ASN A 58 13.83 15.87 -11.69
N ALA A 59 14.65 14.92 -11.23
CA ALA A 59 14.45 13.48 -11.45
C ALA A 59 13.15 13.00 -10.79
N TRP A 60 12.83 13.47 -9.60
CA TRP A 60 11.61 13.08 -8.88
C TRP A 60 10.36 13.50 -9.64
N LEU A 61 10.24 14.79 -9.99
CA LEU A 61 9.06 15.29 -10.70
C LEU A 61 8.93 14.67 -12.10
N ARG A 62 10.05 14.38 -12.78
CA ARG A 62 10.06 13.64 -14.04
C ARG A 62 9.46 12.25 -13.89
N ALA A 63 9.81 11.53 -12.84
CA ALA A 63 9.29 10.20 -12.57
C ALA A 63 7.78 10.23 -12.26
N GLN A 64 7.31 11.20 -11.46
CA GLN A 64 5.87 11.39 -11.21
C GLN A 64 5.11 11.71 -12.50
N LEU A 65 5.60 12.67 -13.30
CA LEU A 65 4.95 13.06 -14.57
C LEU A 65 4.89 11.93 -15.58
N LEU A 66 5.89 11.03 -15.61
CA LEU A 66 5.87 9.84 -16.47
C LEU A 66 4.74 8.89 -16.09
N GLY A 67 4.50 8.70 -14.80
CA GLY A 67 3.36 7.93 -14.29
C GLY A 67 2.03 8.58 -14.69
N LEU A 68 1.87 9.87 -14.42
CA LEU A 68 0.64 10.61 -14.74
C LEU A 68 0.36 10.65 -16.26
N GLU A 69 1.38 10.81 -17.10
CA GLU A 69 1.22 10.70 -18.55
C GLU A 69 0.71 9.32 -18.95
N THR A 70 1.25 8.26 -18.33
CA THR A 70 0.85 6.88 -18.60
C THR A 70 -0.60 6.64 -18.20
N VAL A 71 -1.01 7.10 -17.02
CA VAL A 71 -2.41 7.06 -16.57
C VAL A 71 -3.32 7.82 -17.54
N ALA A 72 -2.96 9.05 -17.95
CA ALA A 72 -3.74 9.85 -18.88
C ALA A 72 -3.91 9.16 -20.24
N ARG A 73 -2.85 8.56 -20.79
CA ARG A 73 -2.90 7.79 -22.06
C ARG A 73 -3.80 6.57 -21.93
N ARG A 74 -3.74 5.86 -20.80
CA ARG A 74 -4.64 4.74 -20.52
C ARG A 74 -6.10 5.18 -20.47
N LEU A 75 -6.38 6.27 -19.78
CA LEU A 75 -7.73 6.85 -19.73
C LEU A 75 -8.22 7.34 -21.11
N ALA A 76 -7.31 7.75 -21.98
CA ALA A 76 -7.60 8.07 -23.38
C ALA A 76 -7.86 6.84 -24.27
N GLY A 77 -7.75 5.63 -23.72
CA GLY A 77 -7.99 4.36 -24.43
C GLY A 77 -6.75 3.81 -25.16
N GLU A 78 -5.56 4.32 -24.87
CA GLU A 78 -4.33 3.77 -25.45
C GLU A 78 -4.02 2.39 -24.85
N GLU A 79 -3.68 1.44 -25.70
CA GLU A 79 -3.20 0.13 -25.28
C GLU A 79 -1.69 0.20 -25.00
N ILE A 80 -1.35 0.15 -23.71
CA ILE A 80 0.04 0.06 -23.24
C ILE A 80 0.26 -1.37 -22.69
N PRO A 81 1.31 -2.09 -23.11
CA PRO A 81 1.65 -3.38 -22.52
C PRO A 81 1.75 -3.27 -21.01
N TYR A 82 1.21 -4.26 -20.30
CA TYR A 82 1.05 -4.18 -18.83
C TYR A 82 2.37 -3.95 -18.09
N GLU A 83 3.41 -4.68 -18.45
CA GLU A 83 4.73 -4.54 -17.82
C GLU A 83 5.35 -3.15 -18.10
N ASP A 84 5.11 -2.60 -19.29
CA ASP A 84 5.57 -1.24 -19.64
C ASP A 84 4.75 -0.16 -18.87
N GLU A 85 3.46 -0.40 -18.67
CA GLU A 85 2.62 0.46 -17.83
C GLU A 85 3.15 0.49 -16.39
N VAL A 86 3.39 -0.69 -15.79
CA VAL A 86 3.93 -0.80 -14.42
C VAL A 86 5.29 -0.09 -14.32
N GLU A 87 6.20 -0.34 -15.26
CA GLU A 87 7.52 0.29 -15.28
C GLU A 87 7.44 1.80 -15.39
N ARG A 88 6.55 2.33 -16.22
CA ARG A 88 6.37 3.78 -16.40
C ARG A 88 5.71 4.44 -15.20
N CYS A 89 4.75 3.78 -14.56
CA CYS A 89 4.07 4.29 -13.38
C CYS A 89 4.95 4.22 -12.13
N TYR A 90 5.68 3.13 -11.96
CA TYR A 90 6.32 2.84 -10.67
C TYR A 90 7.84 2.71 -10.73
N GLY A 91 8.45 2.68 -11.91
CA GLY A 91 9.90 2.53 -12.07
C GLY A 91 10.42 1.13 -11.77
N VAL A 92 9.53 0.16 -11.67
CA VAL A 92 9.83 -1.27 -11.46
C VAL A 92 9.08 -2.13 -12.47
N ARG A 93 9.63 -3.30 -12.77
CA ARG A 93 8.99 -4.24 -13.70
C ARG A 93 8.47 -5.45 -12.95
N PRO A 94 7.21 -5.86 -13.12
CA PRO A 94 6.66 -7.02 -12.42
C PRO A 94 7.29 -8.30 -12.98
N GLU A 95 7.61 -9.23 -12.09
CA GLU A 95 8.18 -10.52 -12.46
C GLU A 95 7.25 -11.67 -12.06
N TRP A 96 7.25 -12.72 -12.87
CA TRP A 96 6.52 -13.94 -12.58
C TRP A 96 7.25 -14.75 -11.51
N THR A 97 6.59 -14.97 -10.38
CA THR A 97 7.09 -15.86 -9.33
C THR A 97 6.83 -17.33 -9.74
N PRO A 98 7.85 -18.18 -9.74
CA PRO A 98 7.69 -19.60 -10.06
C PRO A 98 6.73 -20.32 -9.11
N GLU A 99 5.87 -21.20 -9.64
CA GLU A 99 4.87 -21.93 -8.83
C GLU A 99 5.51 -22.85 -7.79
N GLU A 100 6.73 -23.32 -8.03
CA GLU A 100 7.52 -24.12 -7.08
C GLU A 100 7.72 -23.38 -5.74
N SER A 101 7.76 -22.04 -5.75
CA SER A 101 7.84 -21.23 -4.53
C SER A 101 6.55 -21.33 -3.72
N PHE A 102 5.40 -21.37 -4.40
CA PHE A 102 4.09 -21.54 -3.75
C PHE A 102 3.89 -22.98 -3.25
N GLU A 103 4.34 -23.98 -4.01
CA GLU A 103 4.33 -25.39 -3.59
C GLU A 103 5.16 -25.60 -2.33
N ALA A 104 6.35 -25.00 -2.26
CA ALA A 104 7.20 -25.05 -1.09
C ALA A 104 6.55 -24.36 0.14
N ALA A 105 5.92 -23.19 -0.08
CA ALA A 105 5.18 -22.47 0.95
C ALA A 105 4.00 -23.30 1.47
N HIS A 106 3.20 -23.88 0.56
CA HIS A 106 2.07 -24.74 0.93
C HIS A 106 2.52 -25.98 1.71
N SER A 107 3.62 -26.62 1.31
CA SER A 107 4.15 -27.78 2.03
C SER A 107 4.53 -27.45 3.47
N LYS A 108 5.20 -26.31 3.68
CA LYS A 108 5.54 -25.85 5.04
C LYS A 108 4.31 -25.51 5.87
N LEU A 109 3.33 -24.82 5.27
CA LEU A 109 2.08 -24.48 5.95
C LEU A 109 1.26 -25.73 6.29
N ASP A 110 1.31 -26.75 5.45
CA ASP A 110 0.64 -28.04 5.68
C ASP A 110 1.18 -28.77 6.90
N GLU A 111 2.50 -28.65 7.16
CA GLU A 111 3.16 -29.20 8.35
C GLU A 111 2.87 -28.39 9.63
N LEU A 112 2.72 -27.06 9.52
CA LEU A 112 2.57 -26.15 10.66
C LEU A 112 1.13 -26.08 11.18
N LEU A 113 0.16 -26.02 10.25
CA LEU A 113 -1.22 -25.78 10.63
C LEU A 113 -1.91 -27.02 11.20
N PRO A 114 -2.66 -26.88 12.30
CA PRO A 114 -3.36 -28.00 12.92
C PRO A 114 -4.55 -28.48 12.09
N GLY A 115 -5.00 -29.71 12.39
CA GLY A 115 -6.20 -30.31 11.83
C GLY A 115 -5.97 -31.15 10.57
N ASP A 116 -7.05 -31.76 10.07
CA ASP A 116 -7.07 -32.60 8.89
C ASP A 116 -7.88 -31.90 7.78
N GLY A 117 -7.57 -32.20 6.53
CA GLY A 117 -8.30 -31.67 5.37
C GLY A 117 -7.51 -30.69 4.52
N PRO A 118 -8.17 -29.99 3.57
CA PRO A 118 -7.51 -29.08 2.65
C PRO A 118 -6.79 -27.94 3.38
N LEU A 119 -5.54 -27.62 2.96
CA LEU A 119 -4.72 -26.58 3.57
C LEU A 119 -5.45 -25.24 3.69
N ALA A 120 -6.14 -24.81 2.64
CA ALA A 120 -6.86 -23.53 2.65
C ALA A 120 -7.96 -23.48 3.73
N GLU A 121 -8.66 -24.59 3.97
CA GLU A 121 -9.69 -24.68 5.02
C GLU A 121 -9.05 -24.62 6.41
N ARG A 122 -7.95 -25.34 6.64
CA ARG A 122 -7.21 -25.31 7.91
C ARG A 122 -6.62 -23.92 8.19
N TYR A 123 -6.08 -23.27 7.17
CA TYR A 123 -5.57 -21.90 7.30
C TYR A 123 -6.68 -20.92 7.67
N GLN A 124 -7.85 -20.99 7.04
CA GLN A 124 -8.99 -20.14 7.38
C GLN A 124 -9.51 -20.44 8.81
N ALA A 125 -9.64 -21.71 9.18
CA ALA A 125 -10.09 -22.11 10.51
C ALA A 125 -9.13 -21.65 11.61
N TRP A 126 -7.81 -21.72 11.38
CA TRP A 126 -6.80 -21.19 12.29
C TRP A 126 -6.98 -19.69 12.47
N ARG A 127 -7.09 -18.93 11.41
CA ARG A 127 -7.31 -17.48 11.47
C ARG A 127 -8.61 -17.10 12.16
N GLU A 128 -9.71 -17.80 11.87
CA GLU A 128 -10.98 -17.56 12.55
C GLU A 128 -10.91 -17.86 14.05
N GLY A 129 -10.10 -18.83 14.45
CA GLY A 129 -9.87 -19.19 15.86
C GLY A 129 -9.09 -18.13 16.65
N GLU A 130 -8.31 -17.29 15.97
CA GLU A 130 -7.53 -16.20 16.57
C GLU A 130 -8.16 -14.80 16.34
N ALA A 131 -9.34 -14.74 15.70
CA ALA A 131 -9.91 -13.46 15.28
C ALA A 131 -10.49 -12.63 16.44
N LEU A 132 -10.05 -11.39 16.52
CA LEU A 132 -10.65 -10.33 17.32
C LEU A 132 -11.87 -9.76 16.60
N GLN A 133 -12.93 -9.43 17.36
CA GLN A 133 -14.16 -8.86 16.81
C GLN A 133 -14.76 -7.80 17.75
N GLY A 134 -15.55 -6.88 17.19
CA GLY A 134 -16.33 -5.92 17.94
C GLY A 134 -15.49 -5.06 18.89
N GLU A 135 -15.94 -4.93 20.14
CA GLU A 135 -15.29 -4.07 21.15
C GLU A 135 -13.86 -4.52 21.49
N ALA A 136 -13.61 -5.83 21.50
CA ALA A 136 -12.26 -6.35 21.76
C ALA A 136 -11.27 -5.93 20.64
N MET A 137 -11.68 -5.99 19.37
CA MET A 137 -10.88 -5.52 18.23
C MET A 137 -10.60 -4.01 18.37
N ALA A 138 -11.61 -3.20 18.65
CA ALA A 138 -11.45 -1.75 18.79
C ALA A 138 -10.51 -1.37 19.95
N THR A 139 -10.63 -2.07 21.09
CA THR A 139 -9.78 -1.85 22.25
C THR A 139 -8.32 -2.20 21.94
N VAL A 140 -8.07 -3.35 21.31
CA VAL A 140 -6.72 -3.78 20.94
C VAL A 140 -6.14 -2.84 19.89
N PHE A 141 -6.93 -2.42 18.90
CA PHE A 141 -6.47 -1.47 17.88
C PHE A 141 -5.98 -0.16 18.49
N GLN A 142 -6.72 0.38 19.46
CA GLN A 142 -6.30 1.58 20.18
C GLN A 142 -5.00 1.35 20.98
N VAL A 143 -4.90 0.26 21.74
CA VAL A 143 -3.71 -0.06 22.54
C VAL A 143 -2.47 -0.20 21.64
N VAL A 144 -2.60 -0.91 20.52
CA VAL A 144 -1.52 -1.06 19.54
C VAL A 144 -1.14 0.28 18.92
N THR A 145 -2.12 1.12 18.59
CA THR A 145 -1.87 2.45 18.02
C THR A 145 -1.07 3.33 18.99
N GLU A 146 -1.41 3.33 20.27
CA GLU A 146 -0.70 4.10 21.30
C GLU A 146 0.74 3.59 21.52
N ASP A 147 0.93 2.25 21.57
CA ASP A 147 2.26 1.64 21.70
C ASP A 147 3.13 1.93 20.48
N PHE A 148 2.59 1.72 19.26
CA PHE A 148 3.35 1.94 18.04
C PHE A 148 3.69 3.41 17.82
N ARG A 149 2.79 4.33 18.18
CA ARG A 149 3.09 5.77 18.21
C ARG A 149 4.26 6.07 19.14
N SER A 150 4.26 5.51 20.35
CA SER A 150 5.34 5.72 21.33
C SER A 150 6.68 5.19 20.84
N ARG A 151 6.69 3.98 20.26
CA ARG A 151 7.90 3.37 19.68
C ARG A 151 8.41 4.16 18.48
N THR A 152 7.53 4.57 17.58
CA THR A 152 7.86 5.40 16.42
C THR A 152 8.46 6.75 16.84
N ALA A 153 7.85 7.41 17.85
CA ALA A 153 8.40 8.64 18.41
C ALA A 153 9.80 8.47 18.99
N SER A 154 10.07 7.29 19.57
CA SER A 154 11.40 6.99 20.16
C SER A 154 12.46 6.72 19.09
N LEU A 155 12.09 6.10 17.95
CA LEU A 155 13.02 5.71 16.87
C LEU A 155 13.23 6.84 15.85
N PHE A 156 12.15 7.53 15.48
CA PHE A 156 12.13 8.43 14.32
C PHE A 156 11.76 9.87 14.69
N GLU A 157 11.35 10.11 15.94
CA GLU A 157 10.63 11.31 16.34
C GLU A 157 9.31 11.44 15.58
N LEU A 158 8.47 12.39 15.93
CA LEU A 158 7.22 12.70 15.22
C LEU A 158 7.08 14.21 15.12
N PRO A 159 6.50 14.74 14.04
CA PRO A 159 6.20 16.16 13.91
C PRO A 159 5.27 16.62 15.05
N GLU A 160 5.54 17.81 15.58
CA GLU A 160 4.73 18.37 16.67
C GLU A 160 3.29 18.62 16.23
N GLY A 161 2.33 18.07 16.95
CA GLY A 161 0.89 18.22 16.68
C GLY A 161 0.32 17.21 15.67
N GLU A 162 1.11 16.21 15.27
CA GLU A 162 0.57 15.11 14.47
C GLU A 162 -0.51 14.31 15.24
N SER A 163 -1.48 13.79 14.54
CA SER A 163 -2.56 12.99 15.15
C SER A 163 -3.23 12.04 14.17
N VAL A 164 -3.71 10.92 14.72
CA VAL A 164 -4.51 9.93 14.02
C VAL A 164 -5.87 9.81 14.71
N GLU A 165 -6.95 9.87 13.92
CA GLU A 165 -8.29 9.51 14.34
C GLU A 165 -8.67 8.16 13.70
N VAL A 166 -9.32 7.29 14.46
CA VAL A 166 -9.74 5.96 13.98
C VAL A 166 -11.26 5.88 13.97
N ASP A 167 -11.80 5.55 12.80
CA ASP A 167 -13.22 5.31 12.58
C ASP A 167 -13.47 3.84 12.22
N TYR A 168 -14.55 3.28 12.75
CA TYR A 168 -14.99 1.93 12.37
C TYR A 168 -16.14 2.03 11.38
N VAL A 169 -15.94 1.41 10.21
CA VAL A 169 -16.90 1.43 9.10
C VAL A 169 -17.33 0.00 8.75
N SER A 170 -18.35 -0.13 7.90
CA SER A 170 -18.87 -1.40 7.39
C SER A 170 -19.14 -1.31 5.89
N ASP A 171 -19.33 -2.46 5.25
CA ASP A 171 -19.64 -2.60 3.81
C ASP A 171 -18.55 -2.07 2.86
N GLU A 172 -17.30 -1.94 3.34
CA GLU A 172 -16.19 -1.48 2.54
C GLU A 172 -15.43 -2.65 1.85
N PRO A 173 -14.86 -2.42 0.66
CA PRO A 173 -14.11 -3.46 -0.06
C PRO A 173 -12.70 -3.74 0.51
N TRP A 174 -12.18 -2.85 1.35
CA TRP A 174 -10.85 -2.91 1.96
C TRP A 174 -10.93 -3.24 3.47
N THR A 175 -9.79 -3.54 4.09
CA THR A 175 -9.68 -3.87 5.52
C THR A 175 -9.48 -2.63 6.38
N ALA A 176 -8.59 -1.74 5.95
CA ALA A 176 -8.38 -0.41 6.52
C ALA A 176 -7.93 0.54 5.41
N PHE A 177 -8.02 1.84 5.66
CA PHE A 177 -7.57 2.87 4.74
C PHE A 177 -7.18 4.14 5.50
N ASN A 178 -6.04 4.75 5.13
CA ASN A 178 -5.59 6.02 5.68
C ASN A 178 -6.03 7.18 4.78
N TYR A 179 -6.86 8.05 5.29
CA TYR A 179 -7.18 9.33 4.67
C TYR A 179 -6.30 10.42 5.27
N TYR A 180 -5.19 10.73 4.61
CA TYR A 180 -4.37 11.87 5.02
C TYR A 180 -5.05 13.19 4.68
N GLN A 181 -5.33 14.00 5.72
CA GLN A 181 -6.16 15.21 5.60
C GLN A 181 -5.34 16.50 5.49
N GLY A 182 -4.00 16.38 5.54
CA GLY A 182 -3.14 17.53 5.76
C GLY A 182 -3.23 18.06 7.19
N GLY A 183 -2.41 19.04 7.50
CA GLY A 183 -2.32 19.54 8.87
C GLY A 183 -1.72 18.54 9.85
N LEU A 184 -0.89 17.61 9.37
CA LEU A 184 -0.26 16.51 10.10
C LEU A 184 -1.31 15.55 10.70
N ARG A 185 -2.44 15.35 10.02
CA ARG A 185 -3.56 14.54 10.54
C ARG A 185 -3.99 13.48 9.54
N SER A 186 -4.26 12.29 10.07
CA SER A 186 -4.91 11.21 9.34
C SER A 186 -6.20 10.77 10.01
N ARG A 187 -7.14 10.33 9.18
CA ARG A 187 -8.29 9.54 9.60
C ARG A 187 -8.13 8.12 9.05
N ILE A 188 -8.03 7.15 9.94
CA ILE A 188 -7.94 5.74 9.56
C ILE A 188 -9.33 5.12 9.68
N ALA A 189 -9.87 4.65 8.57
CA ALA A 189 -11.11 3.90 8.55
C ALA A 189 -10.81 2.40 8.59
N VAL A 190 -11.39 1.69 9.56
CA VAL A 190 -11.20 0.25 9.78
C VAL A 190 -12.50 -0.48 9.51
N ASN A 191 -12.49 -1.46 8.61
CA ASN A 191 -13.68 -2.25 8.29
C ASN A 191 -13.95 -3.27 9.40
N SER A 192 -15.00 -3.02 10.18
CA SER A 192 -15.40 -3.84 11.33
C SER A 192 -16.12 -5.15 10.96
N ASP A 193 -16.51 -5.33 9.69
CA ASP A 193 -17.16 -6.57 9.22
C ASP A 193 -16.17 -7.72 9.05
N LEU A 194 -14.88 -7.41 9.01
CA LEU A 194 -13.84 -8.40 8.79
C LEU A 194 -13.20 -8.81 10.12
N PRO A 195 -13.23 -10.11 10.48
CA PRO A 195 -12.47 -10.59 11.63
C PRO A 195 -10.97 -10.37 11.39
N MET A 196 -10.30 -9.77 12.37
CA MET A 196 -8.86 -9.50 12.32
C MET A 196 -8.13 -10.38 13.31
N THR A 197 -7.14 -11.12 12.84
CA THR A 197 -6.18 -11.78 13.73
C THR A 197 -5.24 -10.74 14.35
N PRO A 198 -4.65 -11.00 15.53
CA PRO A 198 -3.78 -10.04 16.20
C PRO A 198 -2.61 -9.55 15.34
N ASP A 199 -1.99 -10.44 14.56
CA ASP A 199 -0.92 -10.13 13.61
C ASP A 199 -1.38 -9.17 12.49
N ILE A 200 -2.55 -9.42 11.90
CA ILE A 200 -3.13 -8.53 10.90
C ILE A 200 -3.47 -7.16 11.49
N LEU A 201 -4.01 -7.12 12.72
CA LEU A 201 -4.32 -5.86 13.38
C LEU A 201 -3.05 -5.05 13.65
N ALA A 202 -1.99 -5.69 14.18
CA ALA A 202 -0.71 -5.03 14.42
C ALA A 202 -0.09 -4.54 13.09
N MET A 203 -0.08 -5.37 12.06
CA MET A 203 0.39 -5.01 10.74
C MET A 203 -0.40 -3.81 10.17
N LEU A 204 -1.73 -3.78 10.27
CA LEU A 204 -2.55 -2.67 9.80
C LEU A 204 -2.24 -1.36 10.55
N VAL A 205 -2.06 -1.41 11.88
CA VAL A 205 -1.67 -0.21 12.63
C VAL A 205 -0.29 0.29 12.19
N ALA A 206 0.66 -0.60 11.97
CA ALA A 206 1.98 -0.23 11.47
C ALA A 206 1.88 0.40 10.07
N HIS A 207 1.13 -0.22 9.17
CA HIS A 207 0.93 0.20 7.78
C HIS A 207 0.21 1.55 7.68
N GLU A 208 -0.96 1.68 8.30
CA GLU A 208 -1.80 2.86 8.15
C GLU A 208 -1.34 4.03 9.04
N ALA A 209 -0.73 3.74 10.20
CA ALA A 209 -0.39 4.76 11.18
C ALA A 209 1.12 4.88 11.43
N TYR A 210 1.67 4.06 12.31
CA TYR A 210 2.98 4.25 12.94
C TYR A 210 3.88 3.01 12.80
N PRO A 211 4.99 3.08 12.02
CA PRO A 211 5.57 4.22 11.29
C PRO A 211 5.21 4.32 9.79
N GLY A 212 4.11 3.75 9.33
CA GLY A 212 3.69 3.70 7.93
C GLY A 212 3.16 5.04 7.38
N HIS A 213 2.04 4.96 6.61
CA HIS A 213 1.49 6.07 5.82
C HIS A 213 1.32 7.38 6.59
N HIS A 214 0.70 7.36 7.78
CA HIS A 214 0.55 8.59 8.55
C HIS A 214 1.88 9.24 8.89
N THR A 215 2.84 8.46 9.36
CA THR A 215 4.17 8.98 9.75
C THR A 215 4.91 9.55 8.56
N GLU A 216 4.88 8.85 7.41
CA GLU A 216 5.47 9.31 6.17
C GLU A 216 4.87 10.66 5.74
N HIS A 217 3.55 10.72 5.61
CA HIS A 217 2.87 11.91 5.12
C HIS A 217 3.04 13.10 6.07
N ALA A 218 3.01 12.86 7.38
CA ALA A 218 3.23 13.91 8.38
C ALA A 218 4.65 14.49 8.30
N TRP A 219 5.67 13.64 8.17
CA TRP A 219 7.05 14.10 8.01
C TRP A 219 7.28 14.81 6.68
N LYS A 220 6.77 14.28 5.58
CA LYS A 220 6.89 14.93 4.26
C LYS A 220 6.15 16.25 4.22
N GLU A 221 4.94 16.35 4.78
CA GLU A 221 4.26 17.64 4.90
C GLU A 221 5.09 18.63 5.70
N GLN A 222 5.62 18.24 6.87
CA GLN A 222 6.38 19.14 7.72
C GLN A 222 7.66 19.64 7.02
N LEU A 223 8.51 18.71 6.55
CA LEU A 223 9.83 19.03 6.07
C LEU A 223 9.84 19.52 4.61
N LEU A 224 9.08 18.86 3.74
CA LEU A 224 9.14 19.16 2.32
C LEU A 224 8.17 20.27 1.93
N VAL A 225 6.93 20.22 2.39
CA VAL A 225 5.92 21.21 2.01
C VAL A 225 6.03 22.49 2.83
N ARG A 226 5.96 22.40 4.17
CA ARG A 226 5.89 23.57 5.04
C ARG A 226 7.24 24.27 5.16
N GLU A 227 8.33 23.55 5.37
CA GLU A 227 9.65 24.12 5.53
C GLU A 227 10.38 24.29 4.19
N GLY A 228 10.28 23.28 3.31
CA GLY A 228 10.99 23.24 2.03
C GLY A 228 10.28 23.92 0.87
N GLY A 229 8.98 24.26 0.99
CA GLY A 229 8.17 24.87 -0.08
C GLY A 229 7.93 23.97 -1.29
N ARG A 230 8.12 22.65 -1.15
CA ARG A 230 7.94 21.66 -2.19
C ARG A 230 6.46 21.26 -2.31
N LEU A 231 5.66 22.15 -2.88
CA LEU A 231 4.22 21.99 -2.99
C LEU A 231 3.81 20.74 -3.81
N GLU A 232 4.67 20.24 -4.69
CA GLU A 232 4.43 19.02 -5.45
C GLU A 232 4.17 17.79 -4.59
N GLU A 233 4.67 17.74 -3.35
CA GLU A 233 4.40 16.66 -2.38
C GLU A 233 2.98 16.72 -1.80
N SER A 234 2.24 17.80 -2.00
CA SER A 234 0.89 17.94 -1.44
C SER A 234 -0.21 17.23 -2.22
N ALA A 235 0.12 16.55 -3.32
CA ALA A 235 -0.78 15.70 -4.07
C ALA A 235 -0.30 14.24 -4.02
N LEU A 236 -1.01 13.41 -3.27
CA LEU A 236 -0.74 11.98 -3.17
C LEU A 236 -1.42 11.28 -4.35
N MET A 237 -0.63 10.75 -5.27
CA MET A 237 -1.14 10.23 -6.54
C MET A 237 -0.90 8.74 -6.67
N VAL A 238 -1.96 7.98 -6.90
CA VAL A 238 -1.87 6.60 -7.38
C VAL A 238 -1.32 6.59 -8.82
N GLY A 239 -0.57 5.56 -9.18
CA GLY A 239 0.04 5.44 -10.51
C GLY A 239 1.32 6.25 -10.67
N THR A 240 2.01 6.53 -9.57
CA THR A 240 3.30 7.23 -9.56
C THR A 240 4.33 6.52 -8.70
N PRO A 241 5.64 6.76 -8.89
CA PRO A 241 6.68 6.15 -8.06
C PRO A 241 6.58 6.49 -6.56
N SER A 242 5.98 7.64 -6.21
CA SER A 242 5.75 7.97 -4.80
C SER A 242 4.82 6.97 -4.12
N SER A 243 3.76 6.49 -4.82
CA SER A 243 2.87 5.49 -4.23
C SER A 243 3.54 4.12 -4.08
N LEU A 244 4.48 3.73 -4.98
CA LEU A 244 5.27 2.52 -4.79
C LEU A 244 6.11 2.59 -3.52
N ILE A 245 6.80 3.71 -3.30
CA ILE A 245 7.66 3.90 -2.13
C ILE A 245 6.82 3.99 -0.86
N SER A 246 5.67 4.67 -0.90
CA SER A 246 4.75 4.78 0.22
C SER A 246 4.22 3.41 0.65
N GLU A 247 3.81 2.55 -0.30
CA GLU A 247 3.43 1.17 0.00
C GLU A 247 4.60 0.36 0.56
N GLY A 248 5.80 0.54 -0.01
CA GLY A 248 7.00 -0.13 0.50
C GLY A 248 7.37 0.27 1.94
N ILE A 249 7.20 1.54 2.30
CA ILE A 249 7.36 2.04 3.68
C ILE A 249 6.34 1.35 4.59
N ALA A 250 5.08 1.34 4.18
CA ALA A 250 3.98 0.80 4.97
C ALA A 250 4.09 -0.72 5.18
N GLU A 251 4.45 -1.48 4.14
CA GLU A 251 4.68 -2.92 4.22
C GLU A 251 5.90 -3.30 5.10
N LEU A 252 6.93 -2.44 5.13
CA LEU A 252 8.13 -2.65 5.95
C LEU A 252 7.97 -2.15 7.40
N ALA A 253 6.91 -1.40 7.69
CA ALA A 253 6.72 -0.65 8.93
C ALA A 253 6.78 -1.50 10.19
N SER A 254 6.09 -2.64 10.24
CA SER A 254 6.11 -3.51 11.42
C SER A 254 7.49 -4.14 11.66
N GLU A 255 8.16 -4.55 10.59
CA GLU A 255 9.50 -5.16 10.67
C GLU A 255 10.53 -4.18 11.24
N ILE A 256 10.55 -2.93 10.77
CA ILE A 256 11.50 -1.92 11.27
C ILE A 256 11.17 -1.45 12.68
N LEU A 257 9.88 -1.46 13.06
CA LEU A 257 9.44 -1.03 14.38
C LEU A 257 9.70 -2.08 15.47
N LEU A 258 9.50 -3.34 15.16
CA LEU A 258 9.44 -4.43 16.13
C LEU A 258 10.53 -5.50 15.93
N GLY A 259 11.01 -5.69 14.71
CA GLY A 259 12.01 -6.72 14.38
C GLY A 259 11.57 -8.11 14.86
N ASP A 260 12.50 -8.84 15.45
CA ASP A 260 12.25 -10.21 15.97
C ASP A 260 11.28 -10.27 17.17
N GLU A 261 10.82 -9.12 17.68
CA GLU A 261 9.91 -9.07 18.83
C GLU A 261 8.43 -8.98 18.41
N GLU A 262 8.12 -8.88 17.13
CA GLU A 262 6.79 -8.56 16.61
C GLU A 262 5.71 -9.46 17.21
N GLU A 263 5.84 -10.78 17.10
CA GLU A 263 4.79 -11.68 17.56
C GLU A 263 4.66 -11.71 19.08
N ARG A 264 5.77 -11.48 19.81
CA ARG A 264 5.76 -11.40 21.27
C ARG A 264 5.08 -10.11 21.76
N VAL A 265 5.34 -8.99 21.09
CA VAL A 265 4.67 -7.71 21.37
C VAL A 265 3.19 -7.83 21.06
N THR A 266 2.84 -8.44 19.91
CA THR A 266 1.46 -8.71 19.52
C THR A 266 0.73 -9.59 20.54
N ALA A 267 1.38 -10.65 21.05
CA ALA A 267 0.82 -11.50 22.09
C ALA A 267 0.50 -10.71 23.38
N ALA A 268 1.40 -9.80 23.77
CA ALA A 268 1.17 -8.93 24.94
C ALA A 268 -0.03 -7.98 24.75
N HIS A 269 -0.25 -7.47 23.57
CA HIS A 269 -1.39 -6.59 23.29
C HIS A 269 -2.76 -7.28 23.39
N VAL A 270 -2.82 -8.59 23.16
CA VAL A 270 -4.07 -9.35 23.25
C VAL A 270 -4.25 -10.10 24.57
N GLU A 271 -3.33 -9.96 25.49
CA GLU A 271 -3.43 -10.56 26.84
C GLU A 271 -4.74 -10.08 27.53
N GLY A 272 -5.49 -11.05 28.07
CA GLY A 272 -6.76 -10.75 28.75
C GLY A 272 -7.98 -10.61 27.83
N THR A 273 -7.83 -10.59 26.52
CA THR A 273 -8.97 -10.53 25.57
C THR A 273 -9.73 -11.86 25.44
N GLY A 274 -9.11 -12.97 25.88
CA GLY A 274 -9.63 -14.31 25.66
C GLY A 274 -9.30 -14.94 24.31
N VAL A 275 -8.68 -14.19 23.41
CA VAL A 275 -8.16 -14.69 22.12
C VAL A 275 -6.94 -15.57 22.39
N ARG A 276 -6.85 -16.70 21.71
CA ARG A 276 -5.66 -17.57 21.75
C ARG A 276 -4.75 -17.12 20.62
N TYR A 277 -3.58 -16.66 20.98
CA TYR A 277 -2.54 -16.28 20.02
C TYR A 277 -1.24 -17.00 20.40
N ASP A 278 -0.73 -17.79 19.46
CA ASP A 278 0.55 -18.50 19.63
C ASP A 278 1.63 -17.76 18.81
N PRO A 279 2.52 -16.99 19.46
CA PRO A 279 3.53 -16.19 18.76
C PRO A 279 4.52 -17.02 17.94
N ASP A 280 4.86 -18.23 18.39
CA ASP A 280 5.81 -19.09 17.68
C ASP A 280 5.17 -19.67 16.41
N LEU A 281 3.93 -20.14 16.51
CA LEU A 281 3.17 -20.62 15.36
C LEU A 281 2.88 -19.47 14.37
N SER A 282 2.49 -18.30 14.86
CA SER A 282 2.20 -17.13 14.01
C SER A 282 3.43 -16.72 13.22
N ARG A 283 4.61 -16.66 13.84
CA ARG A 283 5.89 -16.40 13.17
C ARG A 283 6.18 -17.45 12.09
N ALA A 284 6.09 -18.72 12.43
CA ALA A 284 6.38 -19.79 11.49
C ALA A 284 5.42 -19.77 10.28
N VAL A 285 4.13 -19.48 10.51
CA VAL A 285 3.13 -19.33 9.44
C VAL A 285 3.39 -18.08 8.58
N LYS A 286 3.76 -16.95 9.19
CA LYS A 286 4.12 -15.70 8.48
C LYS A 286 5.32 -15.95 7.54
N GLU A 287 6.38 -16.55 8.04
CA GLU A 287 7.57 -16.90 7.25
C GLU A 287 7.26 -17.89 6.11
N ALA A 288 6.52 -18.95 6.42
CA ALA A 288 6.15 -19.95 5.42
C ALA A 288 5.25 -19.39 4.32
N ARG A 289 4.39 -18.41 4.66
CA ARG A 289 3.42 -17.79 3.75
C ARG A 289 4.02 -16.69 2.88
N GLN A 290 5.21 -16.19 3.19
CA GLN A 290 5.81 -15.03 2.48
C GLN A 290 5.72 -15.13 0.95
N PRO A 291 6.03 -16.27 0.28
CA PRO A 291 5.92 -16.36 -1.18
C PRO A 291 4.48 -16.16 -1.69
N VAL A 292 3.47 -16.51 -0.90
CA VAL A 292 2.06 -16.40 -1.30
C VAL A 292 1.62 -14.94 -1.54
N ALA A 293 2.35 -13.95 -0.99
CA ALA A 293 2.12 -12.53 -1.24
C ALA A 293 2.28 -12.14 -2.73
N TYR A 294 3.01 -12.93 -3.51
CA TYR A 294 3.23 -12.68 -4.95
C TYR A 294 2.13 -13.28 -5.86
N VAL A 295 1.22 -14.06 -5.32
CA VAL A 295 0.12 -14.66 -6.10
C VAL A 295 -0.71 -13.60 -6.83
N PRO A 296 -1.09 -12.45 -6.22
CA PRO A 296 -1.85 -11.40 -6.91
C PRO A 296 -1.09 -10.76 -8.08
N VAL A 297 0.24 -10.65 -8.01
CA VAL A 297 1.09 -10.17 -9.12
C VAL A 297 1.07 -11.18 -10.27
N ASN A 298 1.21 -12.47 -9.97
CA ASN A 298 1.08 -13.52 -10.99
C ASN A 298 -0.32 -13.54 -11.62
N VAL A 299 -1.37 -13.30 -10.85
CA VAL A 299 -2.75 -13.17 -11.35
C VAL A 299 -2.86 -12.02 -12.37
N ALA A 300 -2.30 -10.84 -12.05
CA ALA A 300 -2.27 -9.71 -12.98
C ALA A 300 -1.46 -10.03 -14.26
N LEU A 301 -0.29 -10.64 -14.12
CA LEU A 301 0.55 -11.06 -15.24
C LEU A 301 -0.13 -12.15 -16.09
N LEU A 302 -0.88 -13.07 -15.46
CA LEU A 302 -1.63 -14.10 -16.17
C LEU A 302 -2.67 -13.47 -17.12
N ILE A 303 -3.43 -12.51 -16.63
CA ILE A 303 -4.46 -11.82 -17.41
C ILE A 303 -3.83 -10.92 -18.49
N HIS A 304 -2.95 -10.02 -18.08
CA HIS A 304 -2.54 -8.88 -18.91
C HIS A 304 -1.33 -9.16 -19.82
N THR A 305 -0.51 -10.15 -19.47
CA THR A 305 0.71 -10.47 -20.23
C THR A 305 0.62 -11.83 -20.89
N ARG A 306 0.05 -12.83 -20.23
CA ARG A 306 0.01 -14.21 -20.72
C ARG A 306 -1.31 -14.57 -21.43
N GLY A 307 -2.27 -13.65 -21.47
CA GLY A 307 -3.55 -13.83 -22.18
C GLY A 307 -4.52 -14.82 -21.53
N GLY A 308 -4.34 -15.07 -20.22
CA GLY A 308 -5.25 -15.89 -19.44
C GLY A 308 -6.59 -15.19 -19.22
N SER A 309 -7.66 -15.96 -19.11
CA SER A 309 -8.99 -15.45 -18.78
C SER A 309 -9.11 -15.11 -17.29
N GLU A 310 -10.11 -14.29 -16.93
CA GLU A 310 -10.44 -14.02 -15.52
C GLU A 310 -10.81 -15.30 -14.75
N GLU A 311 -11.39 -16.33 -15.42
CA GLU A 311 -11.70 -17.60 -14.81
C GLU A 311 -10.43 -18.40 -14.48
N GLU A 312 -9.48 -18.47 -15.41
CA GLU A 312 -8.17 -19.11 -15.17
C GLU A 312 -7.42 -18.38 -14.04
N ALA A 313 -7.46 -17.06 -14.01
CA ALA A 313 -6.85 -16.23 -12.97
C ALA A 313 -7.53 -16.44 -11.60
N PHE A 314 -8.85 -16.59 -11.59
CA PHE A 314 -9.59 -16.92 -10.37
C PHE A 314 -9.21 -18.30 -9.83
N GLU A 315 -9.16 -19.33 -10.68
CA GLU A 315 -8.74 -20.68 -10.27
C GLU A 315 -7.26 -20.69 -9.82
N TYR A 316 -6.41 -19.90 -10.46
CA TYR A 316 -5.03 -19.69 -10.03
C TYR A 316 -4.95 -19.06 -8.62
N SER A 317 -5.71 -18.00 -8.38
CA SER A 317 -5.83 -17.36 -7.08
C SER A 317 -6.36 -18.30 -6.00
N MET A 318 -7.36 -19.12 -6.33
CA MET A 318 -7.91 -20.12 -5.42
C MET A 318 -6.91 -21.23 -5.09
N ARG A 319 -6.11 -21.65 -6.08
CA ARG A 319 -5.11 -22.70 -5.90
C ARG A 319 -3.97 -22.26 -4.98
N TRP A 320 -3.44 -21.05 -5.21
CA TRP A 320 -2.19 -20.61 -4.59
C TRP A 320 -2.35 -19.58 -3.46
N GLY A 321 -3.43 -18.79 -3.49
CA GLY A 321 -3.57 -17.62 -2.62
C GLY A 321 -4.05 -17.90 -1.20
N LEU A 322 -4.45 -19.13 -0.87
CA LEU A 322 -5.03 -19.50 0.44
C LEU A 322 -6.19 -18.58 0.87
N SER A 323 -6.85 -17.97 -0.08
CA SER A 323 -7.88 -16.97 0.14
C SER A 323 -9.30 -17.55 -0.01
N SER A 324 -10.29 -16.89 0.61
CA SER A 324 -11.69 -17.23 0.38
C SER A 324 -12.11 -16.90 -1.07
N ARG A 325 -13.14 -17.59 -1.58
CA ARG A 325 -13.73 -17.27 -2.90
C ARG A 325 -14.13 -15.80 -3.05
N ARG A 326 -14.62 -15.18 -1.98
CA ARG A 326 -14.98 -13.76 -1.97
C ARG A 326 -13.73 -12.88 -2.19
N ARG A 327 -12.65 -13.15 -1.47
CA ARG A 327 -11.37 -12.41 -1.62
C ARG A 327 -10.74 -12.64 -2.98
N ALA A 328 -10.73 -13.87 -3.50
CA ALA A 328 -10.24 -14.16 -4.84
C ALA A 328 -10.98 -13.36 -5.92
N LYS A 329 -12.33 -13.31 -5.86
CA LYS A 329 -13.14 -12.48 -6.77
C LYS A 329 -12.84 -10.98 -6.64
N GLN A 330 -12.63 -10.52 -5.43
CA GLN A 330 -12.26 -9.10 -5.19
C GLN A 330 -10.89 -8.78 -5.78
N SER A 331 -9.90 -9.67 -5.60
CA SER A 331 -8.58 -9.54 -6.21
C SER A 331 -8.65 -9.49 -7.74
N ILE A 332 -9.47 -10.35 -8.37
CA ILE A 332 -9.67 -10.28 -9.83
C ILE A 332 -10.23 -8.92 -10.26
N ARG A 333 -11.26 -8.42 -9.58
CA ARG A 333 -11.82 -7.09 -9.87
C ARG A 333 -10.78 -5.99 -9.76
N PHE A 334 -9.93 -6.06 -8.74
CA PHE A 334 -8.87 -5.07 -8.52
C PHE A 334 -7.83 -5.10 -9.65
N VAL A 335 -7.34 -6.27 -10.03
CA VAL A 335 -6.34 -6.40 -11.09
C VAL A 335 -6.91 -6.27 -12.51
N THR A 336 -8.23 -6.25 -12.70
CA THR A 336 -8.88 -5.98 -13.98
C THR A 336 -9.40 -4.55 -14.12
N ASP A 337 -9.39 -3.78 -13.05
CA ASP A 337 -9.74 -2.37 -13.08
C ASP A 337 -8.74 -1.57 -13.94
N PRO A 338 -9.20 -0.74 -14.85
CA PRO A 338 -8.31 -0.01 -15.77
C PRO A 338 -7.26 0.88 -15.11
N VAL A 339 -7.51 1.33 -13.89
CA VAL A 339 -6.60 2.24 -13.15
C VAL A 339 -5.80 1.50 -12.10
N TRP A 340 -6.45 0.58 -11.36
CA TRP A 340 -5.85 -0.12 -10.23
C TRP A 340 -5.04 -1.36 -10.62
N ARG A 341 -5.16 -1.84 -11.87
CA ARG A 341 -4.55 -3.11 -12.30
C ARG A 341 -3.03 -3.16 -12.09
N SER A 342 -2.34 -2.05 -12.29
CA SER A 342 -0.89 -1.96 -12.12
C SER A 342 -0.47 -1.76 -10.65
N TYR A 343 -1.38 -1.28 -9.80
CA TYR A 343 -1.11 -0.97 -8.40
C TYR A 343 -0.75 -2.18 -7.55
N ILE A 344 -1.28 -3.36 -7.89
CA ILE A 344 -1.02 -4.60 -7.14
C ILE A 344 0.49 -4.91 -6.98
N THR A 345 1.31 -4.45 -7.91
CA THR A 345 2.76 -4.64 -7.89
C THR A 345 3.43 -3.81 -6.79
N THR A 346 2.81 -2.70 -6.34
CA THR A 346 3.42 -1.79 -5.37
C THR A 346 3.65 -2.45 -4.01
N TYR A 347 2.76 -3.33 -3.58
CA TYR A 347 2.88 -4.03 -2.29
C TYR A 347 4.13 -4.90 -2.20
N THR A 348 4.43 -5.68 -3.23
CA THR A 348 5.58 -6.59 -3.22
C THR A 348 6.87 -5.90 -3.67
N ALA A 349 6.84 -5.20 -4.81
CA ALA A 349 8.03 -4.54 -5.34
C ALA A 349 8.44 -3.33 -4.48
N GLY A 350 7.46 -2.60 -3.91
CA GLY A 350 7.73 -1.52 -2.96
C GLY A 350 8.39 -2.05 -1.68
N TYR A 351 7.85 -3.14 -1.12
CA TYR A 351 8.45 -3.79 0.04
C TYR A 351 9.90 -4.22 -0.24
N GLU A 352 10.15 -4.96 -1.31
CA GLU A 352 11.50 -5.42 -1.64
C GLU A 352 12.48 -4.26 -1.82
N LEU A 353 12.07 -3.26 -2.58
CA LEU A 353 12.89 -2.07 -2.85
C LEU A 353 13.24 -1.30 -1.57
N CYS A 354 12.24 -1.05 -0.71
CA CYS A 354 12.45 -0.36 0.56
C CYS A 354 13.26 -1.19 1.54
N ARG A 355 12.99 -2.50 1.66
CA ARG A 355 13.73 -3.42 2.52
C ARG A 355 15.21 -3.47 2.15
N ASP A 356 15.52 -3.62 0.85
CA ASP A 356 16.90 -3.72 0.37
C ASP A 356 17.65 -2.38 0.56
N PHE A 357 16.95 -1.26 0.36
CA PHE A 357 17.51 0.06 0.66
C PHE A 357 17.76 0.27 2.15
N VAL A 358 16.81 -0.10 3.01
CA VAL A 358 16.88 0.07 4.46
C VAL A 358 17.92 -0.85 5.09
N ASP A 359 17.98 -2.11 4.65
CA ASP A 359 18.92 -3.14 5.14
C ASP A 359 18.98 -3.19 6.68
N GLY A 360 17.81 -3.10 7.32
CA GLY A 360 17.66 -3.09 8.78
C GLY A 360 18.14 -1.82 9.50
N ASP A 361 18.56 -0.77 8.79
CA ASP A 361 19.04 0.49 9.37
C ASP A 361 17.88 1.51 9.56
N PRO A 362 17.46 1.83 10.81
CA PRO A 362 16.43 2.82 11.06
C PRO A 362 16.74 4.22 10.49
N ALA A 363 18.02 4.57 10.34
CA ALA A 363 18.39 5.85 9.77
C ALA A 363 18.07 5.92 8.26
N ARG A 364 18.22 4.81 7.54
CA ARG A 364 17.80 4.71 6.14
C ARG A 364 16.27 4.70 6.02
N PHE A 365 15.56 4.04 6.94
CA PHE A 365 14.10 4.11 6.97
C PHE A 365 13.62 5.55 7.21
N LYS A 366 14.27 6.30 8.12
CA LYS A 366 13.96 7.73 8.34
C LYS A 366 14.11 8.57 7.06
N ARG A 367 15.07 8.24 6.18
CA ARG A 367 15.21 8.90 4.88
C ARG A 367 14.00 8.67 3.98
N LEU A 368 13.42 7.45 3.97
CA LEU A 368 12.17 7.17 3.24
C LEU A 368 11.03 8.07 3.73
N LEU A 369 10.94 8.29 5.04
CA LEU A 369 9.92 9.13 5.66
C LEU A 369 10.10 10.63 5.37
N THR A 370 11.31 11.09 5.05
CA THR A 370 11.66 12.53 5.12
C THR A 370 12.19 13.12 3.81
N GLU A 371 12.58 12.30 2.84
CA GLU A 371 13.20 12.75 1.60
C GLU A 371 12.32 12.48 0.37
N GLN A 372 12.51 13.26 -0.69
CA GLN A 372 11.99 12.95 -2.03
C GLN A 372 12.94 11.94 -2.68
N LEU A 373 12.53 10.69 -2.74
CA LEU A 373 13.31 9.61 -3.34
C LEU A 373 12.57 9.02 -4.54
N THR A 374 13.34 8.52 -5.50
CA THR A 374 12.84 7.74 -6.63
C THR A 374 13.27 6.28 -6.47
N PRO A 375 12.62 5.33 -7.15
CA PRO A 375 13.06 3.93 -7.17
C PRO A 375 14.53 3.77 -7.57
N ALA A 376 15.02 4.63 -8.49
CA ALA A 376 16.42 4.63 -8.90
C ALA A 376 17.40 5.09 -7.79
N ASP A 377 16.94 5.85 -6.81
CA ASP A 377 17.75 6.25 -5.65
C ASP A 377 17.83 5.11 -4.63
N LEU A 378 16.79 4.28 -4.53
CA LEU A 378 16.73 3.14 -3.63
C LEU A 378 17.50 1.94 -4.18
N ALA A 379 17.59 1.79 -5.49
CA ALA A 379 18.32 0.68 -6.16
C ALA A 379 19.85 0.82 -6.13
N ARG A 380 20.39 1.86 -5.51
CA ARG A 380 21.85 2.14 -5.40
C ARG A 380 22.37 1.67 -4.04
#